data_6ed01e694fcd044d559bd44ca3d6145a
#
_entry.id   6ed01e694fcd044d559bd44ca3d6145a
#
_cell.length_a   1.000
_cell.length_b   1.000
_cell.length_c   1.000
_cell.angle_alpha   90.00
_cell.angle_beta   90.00
_cell.angle_gamma   90.00
#
_symmetry.space_group_name_H-M   'P 1'
#
loop_
_entity.id
_entity.type
_entity.pdbx_description
1 polymer ?
#
loop_
_entity_poly.entity_id
_entity_poly.type
_entity_poly.pdbx_seq_one_letter_code
_entity_poly.pdbx_strand_id
1 'polypeptide(L)'
;MSGIHEILGIAVLVSNGLAAVWGAVAWSRRDPSRVFWYLLRVAQAMVVVQAVDGVVLALDGRDVAAVHYVYGIAPLVVSLVSEGARVTVASAELASVEDPDALDRRERILMARRIVLREIGVMTIGTILIVTLGLRAVATGG
;
A
#
# COMPACT_ATOMS: atom_id res chain seq x y z
N MET A 1 24.43 -2.95 9.08
CA MET A 1 23.55 -2.32 8.09
C MET A 1 23.99 -0.87 7.91
N SER A 2 23.86 -0.26 6.73
CA SER A 2 24.13 1.19 6.63
C SER A 2 23.03 1.92 7.40
N GLY A 3 23.35 2.97 8.14
CA GLY A 3 22.36 3.74 8.90
C GLY A 3 21.21 4.27 8.03
N ILE A 4 21.48 4.51 6.72
CA ILE A 4 20.47 4.94 5.74
C ILE A 4 19.42 3.86 5.53
N HIS A 5 19.82 2.60 5.30
CA HIS A 5 18.89 1.48 5.10
C HIS A 5 17.95 1.28 6.30
N GLU A 6 18.48 1.41 7.49
CA GLU A 6 17.70 1.32 8.72
C GLU A 6 16.69 2.47 8.85
N ILE A 7 17.12 3.71 8.59
CA ILE A 7 16.25 4.89 8.61
C ILE A 7 15.12 4.75 7.58
N LEU A 8 15.43 4.30 6.36
CA LEU A 8 14.44 4.04 5.32
C LEU A 8 13.46 2.95 5.74
N GLY A 9 13.93 1.87 6.38
CA GLY A 9 13.07 0.80 6.91
C GLY A 9 12.08 1.33 7.96
N ILE A 10 12.54 2.18 8.86
CA ILE A 10 11.67 2.86 9.85
C ILE A 10 10.66 3.77 9.12
N ALA A 11 11.10 4.53 8.11
CA ALA A 11 10.22 5.40 7.34
C ALA A 11 9.12 4.61 6.60
N VAL A 12 9.43 3.41 6.06
CA VAL A 12 8.44 2.50 5.47
C VAL A 12 7.41 2.06 6.52
N LEU A 13 7.86 1.64 7.72
CA LEU A 13 6.95 1.22 8.79
C LEU A 13 6.05 2.35 9.25
N VAL A 14 6.60 3.53 9.50
CA VAL A 14 5.83 4.69 10.00
C VAL A 14 4.83 5.16 8.95
N SER A 15 5.26 5.36 7.70
CA SER A 15 4.39 5.85 6.64
C SER A 15 3.25 4.88 6.31
N ASN A 16 3.54 3.57 6.21
CA ASN A 16 2.50 2.56 6.00
C ASN A 16 1.61 2.40 7.23
N GLY A 17 2.15 2.50 8.44
CA GLY A 17 1.37 2.49 9.68
C GLY A 17 0.36 3.65 9.74
N LEU A 18 0.79 4.87 9.39
CA LEU A 18 -0.10 6.04 9.31
C LEU A 18 -1.18 5.85 8.24
N ALA A 19 -0.81 5.36 7.06
CA ALA A 19 -1.76 5.07 6.00
C ALA A 19 -2.75 3.97 6.42
N ALA A 20 -2.30 2.91 7.09
CA ALA A 20 -3.14 1.82 7.58
C ALA A 20 -4.17 2.31 8.61
N VAL A 21 -3.74 3.06 9.61
CA VAL A 21 -4.64 3.60 10.65
C VAL A 21 -5.66 4.55 10.05
N TRP A 22 -5.21 5.51 9.23
CA TRP A 22 -6.11 6.47 8.60
C TRP A 22 -7.07 5.80 7.62
N GLY A 23 -6.58 4.84 6.84
CA GLY A 23 -7.39 4.04 5.93
C GLY A 23 -8.46 3.23 6.65
N ALA A 24 -8.11 2.57 7.77
CA ALA A 24 -9.05 1.83 8.59
C ALA A 24 -10.15 2.74 9.16
N VAL A 25 -9.80 3.95 9.62
CA VAL A 25 -10.76 4.95 10.09
C VAL A 25 -11.68 5.41 8.96
N ALA A 26 -11.12 5.77 7.80
CA ALA A 26 -11.90 6.22 6.64
C ALA A 26 -12.86 5.11 6.16
N TRP A 27 -12.37 3.87 6.08
CA TRP A 27 -13.15 2.72 5.66
C TRP A 27 -14.28 2.38 6.65
N SER A 28 -13.99 2.36 7.95
CA SER A 28 -14.98 2.07 8.99
C SER A 28 -16.08 3.14 9.06
N ARG A 29 -15.72 4.41 8.86
CA ARG A 29 -16.66 5.53 8.80
C ARG A 29 -17.37 5.67 7.47
N ARG A 30 -16.99 4.86 6.46
CA ARG A 30 -17.47 4.95 5.08
C ARG A 30 -17.32 6.35 4.51
N ASP A 31 -16.21 7.01 4.83
CA ASP A 31 -15.92 8.38 4.41
C ASP A 31 -14.74 8.41 3.43
N PRO A 32 -14.97 8.74 2.14
CA PRO A 32 -13.89 8.88 1.15
C PRO A 32 -12.91 9.96 1.58
N SER A 33 -11.66 9.58 1.82
CA SER A 33 -10.64 10.48 2.38
C SER A 33 -9.53 10.78 1.38
N ARG A 34 -9.35 12.08 1.06
CA ARG A 34 -8.21 12.55 0.27
C ARG A 34 -6.88 12.39 1.04
N VAL A 35 -6.92 12.60 2.37
CA VAL A 35 -5.74 12.47 3.22
C VAL A 35 -5.19 11.05 3.16
N PHE A 36 -6.06 10.04 3.14
CA PHE A 36 -5.63 8.65 2.96
C PHE A 36 -4.78 8.47 1.70
N TRP A 37 -5.22 9.03 0.56
CA TRP A 37 -4.50 8.89 -0.69
C TRP A 37 -3.12 9.56 -0.67
N TYR A 38 -2.98 10.71 -0.02
CA TYR A 38 -1.67 11.35 0.16
C TYR A 38 -0.75 10.50 1.03
N LEU A 39 -1.22 10.02 2.18
CA LEU A 39 -0.47 9.13 3.06
C LEU A 39 -0.04 7.86 2.33
N LEU A 40 -0.95 7.25 1.57
CA LEU A 40 -0.68 6.06 0.79
C LEU A 40 0.42 6.31 -0.26
N ARG A 41 0.37 7.43 -1.00
CA ARG A 41 1.41 7.74 -2.01
C ARG A 41 2.78 7.95 -1.38
N VAL A 42 2.84 8.61 -0.24
CA VAL A 42 4.09 8.75 0.53
C VAL A 42 4.58 7.36 0.98
N ALA A 43 3.71 6.53 1.52
CA ALA A 43 4.06 5.18 1.95
C ALA A 43 4.60 4.31 0.80
N GLN A 44 3.95 4.34 -0.36
CA GLN A 44 4.41 3.63 -1.57
C GLN A 44 5.76 4.13 -2.07
N ALA A 45 5.97 5.45 -2.06
CA ALA A 45 7.28 6.02 -2.43
C ALA A 45 8.39 5.53 -1.48
N MET A 46 8.14 5.46 -0.17
CA MET A 46 9.11 4.93 0.79
C MET A 46 9.41 3.45 0.55
N VAL A 47 8.42 2.63 0.20
CA VAL A 47 8.63 1.22 -0.16
C VAL A 47 9.55 1.09 -1.38
N VAL A 48 9.32 1.91 -2.42
CA VAL A 48 10.16 1.90 -3.63
C VAL A 48 11.60 2.32 -3.31
N VAL A 49 11.77 3.42 -2.56
CA VAL A 49 13.10 3.93 -2.18
C VAL A 49 13.86 2.88 -1.36
N GLN A 50 13.20 2.25 -0.39
CA GLN A 50 13.79 1.17 0.42
C GLN A 50 14.20 -0.03 -0.43
N ALA A 51 13.36 -0.43 -1.40
CA ALA A 51 13.67 -1.56 -2.28
C ALA A 51 14.87 -1.25 -3.18
N VAL A 52 14.95 -0.04 -3.73
CA VAL A 52 16.10 0.40 -4.55
C VAL A 52 17.38 0.43 -3.72
N ASP A 53 17.36 1.01 -2.51
CA ASP A 53 18.50 1.02 -1.60
C ASP A 53 18.96 -0.40 -1.25
N GLY A 54 18.01 -1.32 -0.99
CA GLY A 54 18.31 -2.74 -0.75
C GLY A 54 18.99 -3.42 -1.93
N VAL A 55 18.58 -3.14 -3.17
CA VAL A 55 19.22 -3.65 -4.39
C VAL A 55 20.65 -3.09 -4.54
N VAL A 56 20.84 -1.80 -4.30
CA VAL A 56 22.18 -1.16 -4.36
C VAL A 56 23.11 -1.83 -3.35
N LEU A 57 22.67 -2.05 -2.11
CA LEU A 57 23.47 -2.71 -1.08
C LEU A 57 23.81 -4.17 -1.44
N ALA A 58 22.88 -4.89 -2.09
CA ALA A 58 23.13 -6.25 -2.57
C ALA A 58 24.20 -6.29 -3.68
N LEU A 59 24.17 -5.31 -4.61
CA LEU A 59 25.17 -5.18 -5.68
C LEU A 59 26.55 -4.79 -5.14
N ASP A 60 26.62 -4.08 -4.02
CA ASP A 60 27.86 -3.75 -3.31
C ASP A 60 28.49 -4.94 -2.54
N GLY A 61 27.93 -6.15 -2.71
CA GLY A 61 28.47 -7.39 -2.14
C GLY A 61 28.21 -7.55 -0.65
N ARG A 62 27.22 -6.90 -0.10
CA ARG A 62 26.81 -7.09 1.30
C ARG A 62 26.00 -8.39 1.44
N ASP A 63 26.61 -9.39 2.04
CA ASP A 63 25.94 -10.64 2.35
C ASP A 63 24.96 -10.44 3.52
N VAL A 64 23.68 -10.67 3.24
CA VAL A 64 22.61 -10.76 4.23
C VAL A 64 21.88 -12.09 4.05
N ALA A 65 21.22 -12.57 5.11
CA ALA A 65 20.46 -13.80 5.04
C ALA A 65 19.40 -13.74 3.92
N ALA A 66 19.24 -14.82 3.16
CA ALA A 66 18.27 -14.90 2.05
C ALA A 66 16.85 -14.49 2.47
N VAL A 67 16.47 -14.77 3.71
CA VAL A 67 15.20 -14.36 4.32
C VAL A 67 15.03 -12.84 4.34
N HIS A 68 16.12 -12.09 4.56
CA HIS A 68 16.07 -10.62 4.54
C HIS A 68 15.71 -10.06 3.15
N TYR A 69 16.24 -10.67 2.08
CA TYR A 69 15.85 -10.28 0.70
C TYR A 69 14.37 -10.52 0.44
N VAL A 70 13.83 -11.66 0.92
CA VAL A 70 12.40 -11.97 0.75
C VAL A 70 11.54 -10.92 1.44
N TYR A 71 11.84 -10.60 2.69
CA TYR A 71 11.08 -9.58 3.43
C TYR A 71 11.33 -8.15 2.93
N GLY A 72 12.48 -7.87 2.33
CA GLY A 72 12.80 -6.58 1.72
C GLY A 72 12.02 -6.32 0.43
N ILE A 73 11.79 -7.36 -0.39
CA ILE A 73 11.06 -7.25 -1.66
C ILE A 73 9.54 -7.42 -1.48
N ALA A 74 9.11 -8.21 -0.50
CA ALA A 74 7.70 -8.51 -0.28
C ALA A 74 6.80 -7.25 -0.13
N PRO A 75 7.18 -6.17 0.57
CA PRO A 75 6.41 -4.93 0.61
C PRO A 75 6.15 -4.31 -0.77
N LEU A 76 7.14 -4.35 -1.66
CA LEU A 76 6.97 -3.86 -3.04
C LEU A 76 5.96 -4.71 -3.81
N VAL A 77 6.07 -6.04 -3.71
CA VAL A 77 5.13 -6.97 -4.35
C VAL A 77 3.71 -6.75 -3.82
N VAL A 78 3.54 -6.64 -2.49
CA VAL A 78 2.23 -6.36 -1.88
C VAL A 78 1.67 -5.03 -2.37
N SER A 79 2.49 -3.99 -2.48
CA SER A 79 2.06 -2.68 -3.00
C SER A 79 1.55 -2.79 -4.44
N LEU A 80 2.28 -3.48 -5.32
CA LEU A 80 1.89 -3.67 -6.72
C LEU A 80 0.62 -4.53 -6.86
N VAL A 81 0.52 -5.62 -6.10
CA VAL A 81 -0.67 -6.48 -6.08
C VAL A 81 -1.89 -5.71 -5.59
N SER A 82 -1.73 -4.88 -4.54
CA SER A 82 -2.80 -4.03 -4.02
C SER A 82 -3.28 -3.01 -5.05
N GLU A 83 -2.38 -2.39 -5.82
CA GLU A 83 -2.76 -1.48 -6.91
C GLU A 83 -3.53 -2.22 -8.01
N GLY A 84 -3.10 -3.42 -8.40
CA GLY A 84 -3.84 -4.25 -9.34
C GLY A 84 -5.23 -4.64 -8.84
N ALA A 85 -5.32 -5.07 -7.58
CA ALA A 85 -6.59 -5.42 -6.94
C ALA A 85 -7.54 -4.23 -6.86
N ARG A 86 -7.02 -3.02 -6.57
CA ARG A 86 -7.79 -1.78 -6.57
C ARG A 86 -8.45 -1.51 -7.93
N VAL A 87 -7.68 -1.62 -9.01
CA VAL A 87 -8.20 -1.44 -10.38
C VAL A 87 -9.26 -2.49 -10.71
N THR A 88 -9.04 -3.75 -10.33
CA THR A 88 -10.00 -4.84 -10.54
C THR A 88 -11.32 -4.56 -9.81
N VAL A 89 -11.27 -4.11 -8.57
CA VAL A 89 -12.47 -3.78 -7.78
C VAL A 89 -13.24 -2.61 -8.41
N ALA A 90 -12.55 -1.56 -8.87
CA ALA A 90 -13.17 -0.45 -9.56
C ALA A 90 -13.85 -0.88 -10.86
N SER A 91 -13.16 -1.71 -11.66
CA SER A 91 -13.70 -2.24 -12.92
C SER A 91 -14.91 -3.15 -12.70
N ALA A 92 -14.92 -3.97 -11.63
CA ALA A 92 -16.04 -4.83 -11.29
C ALA A 92 -17.29 -4.03 -10.89
N GLU A 93 -17.13 -2.93 -10.15
CA GLU A 93 -18.25 -2.03 -9.82
C GLU A 93 -18.83 -1.34 -11.06
N LEU A 94 -17.97 -0.89 -11.98
CA LEU A 94 -18.43 -0.30 -13.25
C LEU A 94 -19.16 -1.32 -14.11
N ALA A 95 -18.65 -2.55 -14.21
CA ALA A 95 -19.26 -3.62 -14.98
C ALA A 95 -20.59 -4.13 -14.38
N SER A 96 -20.90 -3.82 -13.13
CA SER A 96 -22.19 -4.16 -12.49
C SER A 96 -23.36 -3.30 -12.95
N VAL A 97 -23.10 -2.24 -13.71
CA VAL A 97 -24.10 -1.32 -14.24
C VAL A 97 -24.21 -1.52 -15.76
N GLU A 98 -25.41 -1.78 -16.25
CA GLU A 98 -25.67 -2.08 -17.67
C GLU A 98 -25.34 -0.88 -18.59
N ASP A 99 -25.68 0.33 -18.16
CA ASP A 99 -25.33 1.58 -18.85
C ASP A 99 -24.92 2.66 -17.84
N PRO A 100 -23.62 2.86 -17.62
CA PRO A 100 -23.13 3.90 -16.69
C PRO A 100 -23.49 5.33 -17.12
N ASP A 101 -23.69 5.57 -18.43
CA ASP A 101 -24.01 6.92 -18.95
C ASP A 101 -25.51 7.26 -18.76
N ALA A 102 -26.36 6.25 -18.62
CA ALA A 102 -27.78 6.43 -18.33
C ALA A 102 -28.08 6.77 -16.86
N LEU A 103 -27.10 6.60 -15.96
CA LEU A 103 -27.27 6.90 -14.54
C LEU A 103 -27.56 8.41 -14.32
N ASP A 104 -28.48 8.70 -13.41
CA ASP A 104 -28.68 10.05 -12.95
C ASP A 104 -27.48 10.58 -12.12
N ARG A 105 -27.47 11.88 -11.83
CA ARG A 105 -26.36 12.51 -11.08
C ARG A 105 -26.17 11.87 -9.69
N ARG A 106 -27.25 11.55 -9.01
CA ARG A 106 -27.22 10.97 -7.66
C ARG A 106 -26.66 9.54 -7.68
N GLU A 107 -27.09 8.74 -8.62
CA GLU A 107 -26.64 7.37 -8.82
C GLU A 107 -25.16 7.31 -9.16
N ARG A 108 -24.68 8.19 -10.04
CA ARG A 108 -23.24 8.33 -10.35
C ARG A 108 -22.40 8.68 -9.12
N ILE A 109 -22.86 9.62 -8.29
CA ILE A 109 -22.16 9.98 -7.03
C ILE A 109 -22.11 8.80 -6.07
N LEU A 110 -23.19 8.06 -5.90
CA LEU A 110 -23.25 6.89 -5.03
C LEU A 110 -22.35 5.76 -5.53
N MET A 111 -22.31 5.52 -6.84
CA MET A 111 -21.42 4.55 -7.46
C MET A 111 -19.95 4.94 -7.27
N ALA A 112 -19.58 6.18 -7.56
CA ALA A 112 -18.21 6.67 -7.35
C ALA A 112 -17.79 6.54 -5.88
N ARG A 113 -18.67 6.84 -4.94
CA ARG A 113 -18.42 6.66 -3.51
C ARG A 113 -18.18 5.21 -3.14
N ARG A 114 -18.96 4.27 -3.67
CA ARG A 114 -18.76 2.82 -3.45
C ARG A 114 -17.39 2.37 -3.96
N ILE A 115 -17.03 2.78 -5.17
CA ILE A 115 -15.73 2.46 -5.78
C ILE A 115 -14.60 2.93 -4.86
N VAL A 116 -14.58 4.21 -4.50
CA VAL A 116 -13.53 4.80 -3.66
C VAL A 116 -13.44 4.09 -2.30
N LEU A 117 -14.55 3.75 -1.67
CA LEU A 117 -14.55 3.05 -0.38
C LEU A 117 -14.00 1.62 -0.49
N ARG A 118 -14.30 0.90 -1.56
CA ARG A 118 -13.71 -0.42 -1.82
C ARG A 118 -12.22 -0.33 -2.10
N GLU A 119 -11.80 0.65 -2.88
CA GLU A 119 -10.38 0.93 -3.14
C GLU A 119 -9.63 1.23 -1.84
N ILE A 120 -10.17 2.08 -0.97
CA ILE A 120 -9.59 2.39 0.35
C ILE A 120 -9.45 1.10 1.18
N GLY A 121 -10.46 0.23 1.19
CA GLY A 121 -10.41 -1.05 1.89
C GLY A 121 -9.27 -1.94 1.40
N VAL A 122 -9.15 -2.14 0.09
CA VAL A 122 -8.07 -2.95 -0.51
C VAL A 122 -6.69 -2.37 -0.16
N MET A 123 -6.51 -1.06 -0.33
CA MET A 123 -5.22 -0.42 -0.06
C MET A 123 -4.87 -0.40 1.43
N THR A 124 -5.87 -0.29 2.31
CA THR A 124 -5.68 -0.38 3.77
C THR A 124 -5.18 -1.76 4.16
N ILE A 125 -5.76 -2.83 3.62
CA ILE A 125 -5.29 -4.21 3.85
C ILE A 125 -3.85 -4.34 3.36
N GLY A 126 -3.53 -3.81 2.18
CA GLY A 126 -2.16 -3.82 1.64
C GLY A 126 -1.15 -3.13 2.56
N THR A 127 -1.48 -1.96 3.11
CA THR A 127 -0.58 -1.25 4.04
C THR A 127 -0.40 -1.99 5.37
N ILE A 128 -1.45 -2.64 5.89
CA ILE A 128 -1.36 -3.49 7.10
C ILE A 128 -0.40 -4.68 6.84
N LEU A 129 -0.52 -5.33 5.70
CA LEU A 129 0.38 -6.43 5.32
C LEU A 129 1.83 -5.95 5.20
N ILE A 130 2.08 -4.78 4.60
CA ILE A 130 3.42 -4.18 4.50
C ILE A 130 4.00 -3.91 5.89
N VAL A 131 3.23 -3.34 6.82
CA VAL A 131 3.67 -3.14 8.20
C VAL A 131 4.04 -4.46 8.87
N THR A 132 3.20 -5.49 8.72
CA THR A 132 3.45 -6.82 9.30
C THR A 132 4.74 -7.44 8.75
N LEU A 133 4.95 -7.35 7.43
CA LEU A 133 6.17 -7.85 6.78
C LEU A 133 7.40 -7.06 7.21
N GLY A 134 7.30 -5.73 7.30
CA GLY A 134 8.38 -4.87 7.75
C GLY A 134 8.79 -5.13 9.20
N LEU A 135 7.83 -5.33 10.10
CA LEU A 135 8.12 -5.74 11.49
C LEU A 135 8.83 -7.10 11.53
N ARG A 136 8.44 -8.03 10.66
CA ARG A 136 9.11 -9.33 10.54
C ARG A 136 10.54 -9.18 10.01
N ALA A 137 10.75 -8.30 9.03
CA ALA A 137 12.08 -8.00 8.50
C ALA A 137 13.03 -7.47 9.58
N VAL A 138 12.55 -6.55 10.42
CA VAL A 138 13.31 -6.04 11.58
C VAL A 138 13.67 -7.17 12.56
N ALA A 139 12.73 -8.06 12.86
CA ALA A 139 12.94 -9.16 13.79
C ALA A 139 13.92 -10.23 13.27
N THR A 140 14.15 -10.31 11.94
CA THR A 140 15.02 -11.31 11.30
C THR A 140 16.34 -10.73 10.79
N GLY A 141 16.50 -9.42 10.80
CA GLY A 141 17.67 -8.71 10.26
C GLY A 141 18.73 -8.34 11.30
N GLY A 142 18.56 -8.74 12.58
CA GLY A 142 19.52 -8.53 13.67
C GLY A 142 20.54 -9.65 13.78
#